data_c545a61fe30176f988947ee26921c7ca
#
_entry.id   c545a61fe30176f988947ee26921c7ca
#
_cell.length_a   1.000
_cell.length_b   1.000
_cell.length_c   1.000
_cell.angle_alpha   90.00
_cell.angle_beta   90.00
_cell.angle_gamma   90.00
#
_symmetry.space_group_name_H-M   'P 1'
#
loop_
_entity.id
_entity.type
_entity.pdbx_description
1 polymer ?
#
loop_
_entity_poly.entity_id
_entity_poly.type
_entity_poly.pdbx_seq_one_letter_code
_entity_poly.pdbx_strand_id
1 'polypeptide(L)'
;MLAEKMEELEGRVRLAIALVAKLKEEKVVLERQVQELQAVIKVQAEQVGALEAARKKEQEQFVHMQEEREEIRLKIDRLLEEIVRIEASVESGA
;
A
#
# COMPACT_ATOMS: atom_id res chain seq x y z
N MET A 1 64.33 13.05 16.16
CA MET A 1 65.14 11.83 16.14
C MET A 1 64.27 10.61 16.39
N LEU A 2 64.80 9.46 16.75
CA LEU A 2 64.04 8.23 16.89
C LEU A 2 62.90 8.33 17.92
N ALA A 3 63.15 8.94 19.06
CA ALA A 3 62.11 9.14 20.08
C ALA A 3 60.95 10.00 19.60
N GLU A 4 61.22 11.05 18.86
CA GLU A 4 60.19 11.90 18.25
C GLU A 4 59.33 11.18 17.23
N LYS A 5 59.98 10.36 16.42
CA LYS A 5 59.31 9.50 15.41
C LYS A 5 58.42 8.45 16.05
N MET A 6 58.86 7.89 17.17
CA MET A 6 58.07 6.93 17.95
C MET A 6 56.82 7.60 18.57
N GLU A 7 56.97 8.80 19.13
CA GLU A 7 55.84 9.56 19.67
C GLU A 7 54.84 9.92 18.59
N GLU A 8 55.33 10.33 17.44
CA GLU A 8 54.46 10.62 16.29
C GLU A 8 53.70 9.38 15.83
N LEU A 9 54.37 8.25 15.78
CA LEU A 9 53.76 6.96 15.41
C LEU A 9 52.71 6.55 16.45
N GLU A 10 53.01 6.66 17.75
CA GLU A 10 52.04 6.39 18.82
C GLU A 10 50.81 7.28 18.73
N GLY A 11 51.01 8.57 18.40
CA GLY A 11 49.92 9.50 18.19
C GLY A 11 49.00 9.11 17.04
N ARG A 12 49.59 8.69 15.91
CA ARG A 12 48.86 8.19 14.74
C ARG A 12 48.08 6.92 15.04
N VAL A 13 48.70 5.99 15.80
CA VAL A 13 48.05 4.74 16.21
C VAL A 13 46.85 5.03 17.10
N ARG A 14 46.99 5.94 18.08
CA ARG A 14 45.87 6.34 18.95
C ARG A 14 44.71 6.96 18.18
N LEU A 15 45.03 7.82 17.21
CA LEU A 15 44.02 8.44 16.35
C LEU A 15 43.31 7.38 15.52
N ALA A 16 44.05 6.42 14.97
CA ALA A 16 43.49 5.33 14.19
C ALA A 16 42.57 4.44 15.05
N ILE A 17 42.97 4.12 16.26
CA ILE A 17 42.16 3.34 17.20
C ILE A 17 40.86 4.09 17.55
N ALA A 18 40.96 5.39 17.86
CA ALA A 18 39.80 6.23 18.14
C ALA A 18 38.84 6.30 16.95
N LEU A 19 39.38 6.44 15.74
CA LEU A 19 38.59 6.46 14.52
C LEU A 19 37.88 5.11 14.27
N VAL A 20 38.57 4.00 14.46
CA VAL A 20 37.99 2.66 14.34
C VAL A 20 36.86 2.46 15.35
N ALA A 21 37.06 2.89 16.61
CA ALA A 21 36.04 2.80 17.63
C ALA A 21 34.79 3.61 17.24
N LYS A 22 34.99 4.83 16.74
CA LYS A 22 33.91 5.69 16.27
C LYS A 22 33.16 5.09 15.10
N LEU A 23 33.87 4.54 14.12
CA LEU A 23 33.27 3.87 12.97
C LEU A 23 32.48 2.63 13.37
N LYS A 24 32.93 1.86 14.33
CA LYS A 24 32.19 0.72 14.87
C LYS A 24 30.88 1.15 15.53
N GLU A 25 30.89 2.25 16.30
CA GLU A 25 29.67 2.80 16.90
C GLU A 25 28.71 3.27 15.84
N GLU A 26 29.19 4.01 14.84
CA GLU A 26 28.37 4.49 13.73
C GLU A 26 27.76 3.32 12.96
N LYS A 27 28.53 2.26 12.75
CA LYS A 27 28.07 1.04 12.09
C LYS A 27 26.90 0.39 12.85
N VAL A 28 27.01 0.29 14.17
CA VAL A 28 25.97 -0.29 15.02
C VAL A 28 24.69 0.57 14.94
N VAL A 29 24.83 1.88 14.99
CA VAL A 29 23.70 2.81 14.87
C VAL A 29 23.02 2.67 13.50
N LEU A 30 23.82 2.62 12.43
CA LEU A 30 23.28 2.46 11.07
C LEU A 30 22.61 1.10 10.87
N GLU A 31 23.16 0.03 11.41
CA GLU A 31 22.54 -1.29 11.35
C GLU A 31 21.18 -1.30 12.06
N ARG A 32 21.09 -0.63 13.21
CA ARG A 32 19.82 -0.47 13.93
C ARG A 32 18.80 0.31 13.09
N GLN A 33 19.24 1.43 12.50
CA GLN A 33 18.37 2.24 11.64
C GLN A 33 17.86 1.45 10.42
N VAL A 34 18.73 0.64 9.80
CA VAL A 34 18.35 -0.24 8.69
C VAL A 34 17.30 -1.25 9.14
N GLN A 35 17.48 -1.89 10.29
CA GLN A 35 16.50 -2.84 10.83
C GLN A 35 15.15 -2.18 11.12
N GLU A 36 15.16 -0.97 11.69
CA GLU A 36 13.95 -0.21 11.96
C GLU A 36 13.22 0.17 10.67
N LEU A 37 13.96 0.63 9.66
CA LEU A 37 13.41 0.95 8.35
C LEU A 37 12.84 -0.28 7.65
N GLN A 38 13.50 -1.43 7.73
CA GLN A 38 12.99 -2.67 7.17
C GLN A 38 11.69 -3.10 7.83
N ALA A 39 11.58 -2.93 9.15
CA ALA A 39 10.36 -3.21 9.90
C ALA A 39 9.20 -2.29 9.45
N VAL A 40 9.48 -0.99 9.26
CA VAL A 40 8.50 -0.02 8.76
C VAL A 40 8.06 -0.37 7.34
N ILE A 41 8.99 -0.71 6.46
CA ILE A 41 8.69 -1.12 5.09
C ILE A 41 7.78 -2.34 5.07
N LYS A 42 8.06 -3.32 5.92
CA LYS A 42 7.23 -4.53 6.03
C LYS A 42 5.80 -4.20 6.45
N VAL A 43 5.63 -3.37 7.47
CA VAL A 43 4.32 -2.94 7.94
C VAL A 43 3.57 -2.15 6.85
N GLN A 44 4.25 -1.25 6.17
CA GLN A 44 3.65 -0.49 5.07
C GLN A 44 3.24 -1.38 3.90
N ALA A 45 4.06 -2.37 3.56
CA ALA A 45 3.72 -3.33 2.50
C ALA A 45 2.46 -4.14 2.86
N GLU A 46 2.32 -4.55 4.11
CA GLU A 46 1.12 -5.24 4.60
C GLU A 46 -0.11 -4.33 4.53
N GLN A 47 0.03 -3.05 4.92
CA GLN A 47 -1.05 -2.08 4.83
C GLN A 47 -1.48 -1.80 3.39
N VAL A 48 -0.52 -1.63 2.49
CA VAL A 48 -0.80 -1.45 1.06
C VAL A 48 -1.52 -2.66 0.49
N GLY A 49 -1.06 -3.87 0.82
CA GLY A 49 -1.72 -5.11 0.40
C GLY A 49 -3.16 -5.20 0.90
N ALA A 50 -3.42 -4.84 2.16
CA ALA A 50 -4.76 -4.82 2.73
C ALA A 50 -5.66 -3.77 2.05
N LEU A 51 -5.14 -2.58 1.77
CA LEU A 51 -5.86 -1.52 1.07
C LEU A 51 -6.20 -1.91 -0.37
N GLU A 52 -5.27 -2.54 -1.08
CA GLU A 52 -5.50 -3.04 -2.43
C GLU A 52 -6.59 -4.12 -2.46
N ALA A 53 -6.56 -5.05 -1.51
CA ALA A 53 -7.58 -6.08 -1.37
C ALA A 53 -8.95 -5.48 -1.08
N ALA A 54 -9.02 -4.50 -0.17
CA ALA A 54 -10.26 -3.79 0.16
C ALA A 54 -10.80 -3.02 -1.05
N ARG A 55 -9.93 -2.34 -1.78
CA ARG A 55 -10.29 -1.60 -2.99
C ARG A 55 -10.86 -2.53 -4.07
N LYS A 56 -10.22 -3.67 -4.28
CA LYS A 56 -10.69 -4.67 -5.24
C LYS A 56 -12.06 -5.19 -4.87
N LYS A 57 -12.28 -5.48 -3.60
CA LYS A 57 -13.57 -5.94 -3.08
C LYS A 57 -14.67 -4.88 -3.28
N GLU A 58 -14.38 -3.63 -2.95
CA GLU A 58 -15.32 -2.51 -3.17
C GLU A 58 -15.66 -2.34 -4.64
N GLN A 59 -14.68 -2.47 -5.52
CA GLN A 59 -14.89 -2.36 -6.96
C GLN A 59 -15.77 -3.48 -7.48
N GLU A 60 -15.55 -4.72 -7.03
CA GLU A 60 -16.39 -5.87 -7.37
C GLU A 60 -17.83 -5.67 -6.88
N GLN A 61 -18.00 -5.18 -5.66
CA GLN A 61 -19.31 -4.86 -5.11
C GLN A 61 -20.02 -3.77 -5.90
N PHE A 62 -19.28 -2.74 -6.30
CA PHE A 62 -19.82 -1.66 -7.12
C PHE A 62 -20.31 -2.17 -8.48
N VAL A 63 -19.51 -2.98 -9.17
CA VAL A 63 -19.89 -3.60 -10.45
C VAL A 63 -21.13 -4.46 -10.28
N HIS A 64 -21.18 -5.26 -9.23
CA HIS A 64 -22.33 -6.12 -8.93
C HIS A 64 -23.61 -5.30 -8.70
N MET A 65 -23.50 -4.21 -7.92
CA MET A 65 -24.62 -3.29 -7.72
C MET A 65 -25.10 -2.64 -9.01
N GLN A 66 -24.19 -2.28 -9.91
CA GLN A 66 -24.51 -1.73 -11.22
C GLN A 66 -25.26 -2.74 -12.09
N GLU A 67 -24.82 -3.99 -12.08
CA GLU A 67 -25.49 -5.07 -12.80
C GLU A 67 -26.91 -5.32 -12.27
N GLU A 68 -27.07 -5.40 -10.96
CA GLU A 68 -28.40 -5.55 -10.32
C GLU A 68 -29.33 -4.39 -10.67
N ARG A 69 -28.81 -3.17 -10.62
CA ARG A 69 -29.55 -1.96 -10.95
C ARG A 69 -30.04 -1.98 -12.40
N GLU A 70 -29.18 -2.40 -13.32
CA GLU A 70 -29.52 -2.54 -14.75
C GLU A 70 -30.57 -3.63 -14.97
N GLU A 71 -30.48 -4.76 -14.29
CA GLU A 71 -31.49 -5.82 -14.35
C GLU A 71 -32.86 -5.32 -13.88
N ILE A 72 -32.89 -4.58 -12.75
CA ILE A 72 -34.12 -4.01 -12.23
C ILE A 72 -34.71 -3.01 -13.22
N ARG A 73 -33.88 -2.17 -13.81
CA ARG A 73 -34.30 -1.21 -14.82
C ARG A 73 -34.95 -1.89 -16.04
N LEU A 74 -34.32 -2.96 -16.54
CA LEU A 74 -34.88 -3.74 -17.66
C LEU A 74 -36.19 -4.41 -17.29
N LYS A 75 -36.34 -4.92 -16.08
CA LYS A 75 -37.60 -5.49 -15.61
C LYS A 75 -38.71 -4.43 -15.52
N ILE A 76 -38.39 -3.26 -15.03
CA ILE A 76 -39.34 -2.13 -14.96
C ILE A 76 -39.79 -1.72 -16.36
N ASP A 77 -38.87 -1.60 -17.31
CA ASP A 77 -39.16 -1.26 -18.69
C ASP A 77 -40.09 -2.28 -19.34
N ARG A 78 -39.86 -3.59 -19.13
CA ARG A 78 -40.74 -4.66 -19.60
C ARG A 78 -42.14 -4.57 -19.02
N LEU A 79 -42.24 -4.33 -17.71
CA LEU A 79 -43.52 -4.18 -17.03
C LEU A 79 -44.31 -2.99 -17.57
N LEU A 80 -43.63 -1.88 -17.81
CA LEU A 80 -44.23 -0.70 -18.43
C LEU A 80 -44.74 -0.99 -19.85
N GLU A 81 -43.97 -1.71 -20.66
CA GLU A 81 -44.40 -2.13 -21.98
C GLU A 81 -45.62 -3.04 -21.93
N GLU A 82 -45.66 -3.99 -20.99
CA GLU A 82 -46.80 -4.88 -20.81
C GLU A 82 -48.05 -4.10 -20.36
N ILE A 83 -47.91 -3.14 -19.46
CA ILE A 83 -49.00 -2.28 -19.03
C ILE A 83 -49.58 -1.47 -20.19
N VAL A 84 -48.74 -0.90 -21.04
CA VAL A 84 -49.15 -0.16 -22.22
C VAL A 84 -49.90 -1.09 -23.21
N ARG A 85 -49.46 -2.32 -23.42
CA ARG A 85 -50.17 -3.30 -24.24
C ARG A 85 -51.50 -3.68 -23.68
N ILE A 86 -51.59 -3.89 -22.37
CA ILE A 86 -52.86 -4.21 -21.71
C ILE A 86 -53.84 -3.06 -21.85
N GLU A 87 -53.41 -1.82 -21.60
CA GLU A 87 -54.23 -0.62 -21.74
C GLU A 87 -54.75 -0.48 -23.20
N ALA A 88 -53.88 -0.66 -24.18
CA ALA A 88 -54.25 -0.61 -25.57
C ALA A 88 -55.25 -1.73 -25.96
N SER A 89 -55.09 -2.91 -25.39
CA SER A 89 -55.99 -4.06 -25.59
C SER A 89 -57.38 -3.76 -24.97
N VAL A 90 -57.41 -3.20 -23.76
CA VAL A 90 -58.66 -2.83 -23.11
C VAL A 90 -59.40 -1.77 -23.89
N GLU A 91 -58.73 -0.71 -24.35
CA GLU A 91 -59.33 0.35 -25.15
C GLU A 91 -59.87 -0.16 -26.47
N SER A 92 -59.12 -1.06 -27.16
CA SER A 92 -59.56 -1.61 -28.45
C SER A 92 -60.63 -2.69 -28.32
N GLY A 93 -60.68 -3.36 -27.17
CA GLY A 93 -61.64 -4.42 -26.91
C GLY A 93 -62.95 -3.96 -26.29
N ALA A 94 -62.93 -2.70 -25.87
CA ALA A 94 -64.13 -2.11 -25.35
C ALA A 94 -65.06 -1.68 -26.46
#